data_b3d83972e56ebeeacfb59d68d5d63524
#
_entry.id   b3d83972e56ebeeacfb59d68d5d63524
#
_cell.length_a   1.000
_cell.length_b   1.000
_cell.length_c   1.000
_cell.angle_alpha   90.00
_cell.angle_beta   90.00
_cell.angle_gamma   90.00
#
_symmetry.space_group_name_H-M   'P 1'
#
loop_
_entity.id
_entity.type
_entity.pdbx_description
1 polymer ?
#
loop_
_entity_poly.entity_id
_entity_poly.type
_entity_poly.pdbx_seq_one_letter_code
_entity_poly.pdbx_strand_id
1 'polypeptide(L)'
;MSYDMYLYGMILRTNSFLLEGDYPEADTYAEIRKKYSLPGGETGTCAIVLLGLGRSVKMDGTFMGKSTMPFIKKFYEGAPCDLSGLHLDETFDGLEDNVLVAGNTRTPFGEFRKFYSDPVHRWNAPKAEDIAGAKVAGIDPYFGEDSVRAAEMCREMGKPYVTIDCAYDSPMHRLSAVNVVSNEFYREHYKQEERDQV
;
A
#
# COMPACT_ATOMS: atom_id res chain seq x y z
N MET A 1 -3.33 -22.94 -2.99
CA MET A 1 -1.90 -22.62 -2.79
C MET A 1 -1.75 -21.97 -1.42
N SER A 2 -0.59 -22.08 -0.80
CA SER A 2 -0.35 -21.43 0.51
C SER A 2 0.75 -20.39 0.34
N TYR A 3 0.58 -19.18 0.89
CA TYR A 3 1.57 -18.11 0.89
C TYR A 3 1.88 -17.68 2.32
N ASP A 4 3.03 -17.02 2.49
CA ASP A 4 3.38 -16.50 3.81
C ASP A 4 2.47 -15.32 4.17
N MET A 5 2.16 -14.45 3.18
CA MET A 5 1.32 -13.28 3.43
C MET A 5 0.36 -12.97 2.28
N TYR A 6 -0.90 -12.67 2.62
CA TYR A 6 -1.89 -12.02 1.74
C TYR A 6 -1.84 -10.52 1.97
N LEU A 7 -1.62 -9.76 0.92
CA LEU A 7 -1.53 -8.31 0.95
C LEU A 7 -2.74 -7.72 0.23
N TYR A 8 -3.56 -7.01 0.96
CA TYR A 8 -4.79 -6.39 0.47
C TYR A 8 -4.75 -4.88 0.68
N GLY A 9 -4.67 -4.14 -0.40
CA GLY A 9 -4.62 -2.69 -0.32
C GLY A 9 -4.09 -2.02 -1.59
N MET A 10 -3.56 -0.80 -1.42
CA MET A 10 -3.10 0.03 -2.52
C MET A 10 -1.85 -0.51 -3.18
N ILE A 11 -1.94 -0.64 -4.51
CA ILE A 11 -0.83 -1.00 -5.39
C ILE A 11 -0.78 0.04 -6.51
N LEU A 12 0.37 0.64 -6.72
CA LEU A 12 0.56 1.65 -7.74
C LEU A 12 1.99 1.59 -8.30
N ARG A 13 2.28 2.43 -9.28
CA ARG A 13 3.64 2.68 -9.72
C ARG A 13 4.17 3.95 -9.08
N THR A 14 5.25 3.83 -8.30
CA THR A 14 5.96 4.98 -7.72
C THR A 14 7.15 5.34 -8.58
N ASN A 15 7.21 6.58 -9.04
CA ASN A 15 8.36 7.18 -9.71
C ASN A 15 9.14 8.04 -8.71
N SER A 16 10.31 7.58 -8.28
CA SER A 16 11.16 8.29 -7.32
C SER A 16 12.26 9.05 -8.03
N PHE A 17 12.41 10.34 -7.70
CA PHE A 17 13.39 11.24 -8.23
C PHE A 17 14.31 11.70 -7.11
N LEU A 18 15.56 11.19 -7.09
CA LEU A 18 16.58 11.62 -6.14
C LEU A 18 17.20 12.93 -6.65
N LEU A 19 17.05 13.99 -5.89
CA LEU A 19 17.65 15.28 -6.19
C LEU A 19 19.14 15.27 -5.82
N GLU A 20 19.94 16.07 -6.52
CA GLU A 20 21.35 16.22 -6.22
C GLU A 20 21.60 17.08 -4.96
N GLY A 21 20.69 17.98 -4.66
CA GLY A 21 20.73 18.88 -3.50
C GLY A 21 19.48 18.81 -2.64
N ASP A 22 19.21 19.89 -1.96
CA ASP A 22 18.02 20.09 -1.14
C ASP A 22 16.75 20.22 -2.00
N TYR A 23 15.60 20.20 -1.36
CA TYR A 23 14.32 20.45 -2.04
C TYR A 23 14.31 21.88 -2.57
N PRO A 24 13.99 22.09 -3.87
CA PRO A 24 14.10 23.42 -4.48
C PRO A 24 13.05 24.39 -3.91
N GLU A 25 13.42 25.64 -3.85
CA GLU A 25 12.45 26.72 -3.64
C GLU A 25 11.57 26.89 -4.88
N ALA A 26 10.42 27.56 -4.69
CA ALA A 26 9.55 27.90 -5.82
C ALA A 26 10.30 28.71 -6.88
N ASP A 27 9.96 28.48 -8.15
CA ASP A 27 10.57 29.14 -9.31
C ASP A 27 12.10 28.89 -9.50
N THR A 28 12.64 27.84 -8.86
CA THR A 28 14.04 27.44 -9.04
C THR A 28 14.17 26.08 -9.74
N TYR A 29 15.35 25.81 -10.30
CA TYR A 29 15.70 24.54 -10.91
C TYR A 29 16.36 23.62 -9.89
N ALA A 30 16.07 22.32 -9.99
CA ALA A 30 16.79 21.28 -9.26
C ALA A 30 17.21 20.14 -10.20
N GLU A 31 18.43 19.66 -10.02
CA GLU A 31 18.96 18.53 -10.77
C GLU A 31 18.49 17.20 -10.20
N ILE A 32 18.06 16.28 -11.08
CA ILE A 32 17.71 14.91 -10.69
C ILE A 32 18.94 14.02 -10.89
N ARG A 33 19.56 13.59 -9.80
CA ARG A 33 20.71 12.70 -9.80
C ARG A 33 20.35 11.27 -10.24
N LYS A 34 19.18 10.76 -9.85
CA LYS A 34 18.76 9.39 -10.15
C LYS A 34 17.25 9.25 -10.17
N LYS A 35 16.76 8.34 -11.02
CA LYS A 35 15.35 8.00 -11.15
C LYS A 35 15.15 6.51 -10.91
N TYR A 36 14.06 6.18 -10.23
CA TYR A 36 13.59 4.80 -10.04
C TYR A 36 12.11 4.72 -10.35
N SER A 37 11.65 3.57 -10.85
CA SER A 37 10.24 3.22 -10.88
C SER A 37 10.08 1.88 -10.19
N LEU A 38 9.26 1.84 -9.14
CA LEU A 38 9.06 0.68 -8.28
C LEU A 38 7.56 0.49 -8.02
N PRO A 39 7.11 -0.74 -7.72
CA PRO A 39 5.80 -0.93 -7.12
C PRO A 39 5.70 -0.11 -5.82
N GLY A 40 4.65 0.68 -5.72
CA GLY A 40 4.38 1.54 -4.58
C GLY A 40 3.02 1.24 -3.97
N GLY A 41 2.57 2.16 -3.12
CA GLY A 41 1.48 1.92 -2.18
C GLY A 41 1.92 1.00 -1.04
N GLU A 42 1.10 0.88 -0.04
CA GLU A 42 1.39 0.08 1.16
C GLU A 42 1.62 -1.38 0.77
N THR A 43 0.74 -1.93 -0.05
CA THR A 43 0.79 -3.32 -0.52
C THR A 43 1.99 -3.57 -1.44
N GLY A 44 2.21 -2.72 -2.45
CA GLY A 44 3.34 -2.88 -3.37
C GLY A 44 4.69 -2.78 -2.66
N THR A 45 4.86 -1.80 -1.77
CA THR A 45 6.10 -1.64 -0.99
C THR A 45 6.33 -2.81 -0.03
N CYS A 46 5.28 -3.26 0.67
CA CYS A 46 5.36 -4.41 1.58
C CYS A 46 5.76 -5.69 0.83
N ALA A 47 5.21 -5.91 -0.37
CA ALA A 47 5.56 -7.07 -1.19
C ALA A 47 7.06 -7.09 -1.55
N ILE A 48 7.65 -5.95 -1.94
CA ILE A 48 9.09 -5.87 -2.23
C ILE A 48 9.93 -6.32 -1.03
N VAL A 49 9.59 -5.83 0.16
CA VAL A 49 10.34 -6.16 1.39
C VAL A 49 10.20 -7.65 1.73
N LEU A 50 9.00 -8.19 1.69
CA LEU A 50 8.74 -9.60 2.00
C LEU A 50 9.44 -10.55 1.03
N LEU A 51 9.38 -10.25 -0.26
CA LEU A 51 10.08 -11.04 -1.28
C LEU A 51 11.60 -10.97 -1.11
N GLY A 52 12.14 -9.80 -0.77
CA GLY A 52 13.55 -9.63 -0.41
C GLY A 52 13.97 -10.44 0.82
N LEU A 53 13.03 -10.73 1.73
CA LEU A 53 13.21 -11.62 2.88
C LEU A 53 12.92 -13.10 2.56
N GLY A 54 12.74 -13.46 1.31
CA GLY A 54 12.50 -14.83 0.84
C GLY A 54 11.10 -15.36 1.19
N ARG A 55 10.10 -14.48 1.37
CA ARG A 55 8.72 -14.84 1.67
C ARG A 55 7.89 -14.89 0.39
N SER A 56 6.85 -15.72 0.40
CA SER A 56 5.86 -15.77 -0.68
C SER A 56 4.66 -14.89 -0.33
N VAL A 57 4.16 -14.15 -1.33
CA VAL A 57 3.04 -13.22 -1.13
C VAL A 57 1.96 -13.44 -2.19
N LYS A 58 0.73 -13.12 -1.83
CA LYS A 58 -0.35 -12.87 -2.79
C LYS A 58 -0.78 -11.42 -2.66
N MET A 59 -0.87 -10.72 -3.80
CA MET A 59 -1.30 -9.32 -3.86
C MET A 59 -2.72 -9.21 -4.39
N ASP A 60 -3.53 -8.37 -3.75
CA ASP A 60 -4.89 -8.03 -4.14
C ASP A 60 -5.22 -6.60 -3.72
N GLY A 61 -6.31 -6.05 -4.21
CA GLY A 61 -6.80 -4.73 -3.86
C GLY A 61 -7.02 -3.85 -5.08
N THR A 62 -6.21 -2.83 -5.25
CA THR A 62 -6.34 -1.83 -6.34
C THR A 62 -6.41 -2.48 -7.72
N PHE A 63 -7.36 -2.03 -8.55
CA PHE A 63 -7.37 -2.36 -9.97
C PHE A 63 -6.13 -1.78 -10.65
N MET A 64 -5.52 -2.58 -11.47
CA MET A 64 -4.40 -2.16 -12.32
C MET A 64 -4.94 -1.57 -13.61
N GLY A 65 -4.32 -0.49 -14.06
CA GLY A 65 -4.64 0.11 -15.34
C GLY A 65 -3.71 -0.38 -16.47
N LYS A 66 -3.94 0.17 -17.66
CA LYS A 66 -3.20 -0.19 -18.88
C LYS A 66 -1.68 0.00 -18.77
N SER A 67 -1.22 1.04 -18.05
CA SER A 67 0.20 1.31 -17.85
C SER A 67 0.78 0.54 -16.67
N THR A 68 0.01 0.38 -15.59
CA THR A 68 0.52 -0.20 -14.34
C THR A 68 0.52 -1.73 -14.34
N MET A 69 -0.46 -2.40 -14.96
CA MET A 69 -0.51 -3.87 -14.99
C MET A 69 0.73 -4.50 -15.65
N PRO A 70 1.17 -4.07 -16.86
CA PRO A 70 2.38 -4.64 -17.47
C PRO A 70 3.63 -4.37 -16.62
N PHE A 71 3.71 -3.19 -16.01
CA PHE A 71 4.82 -2.80 -15.14
C PHE A 71 4.91 -3.71 -13.91
N ILE A 72 3.81 -3.90 -13.18
CA ILE A 72 3.74 -4.75 -11.98
C ILE A 72 4.06 -6.21 -12.33
N LYS A 73 3.46 -6.75 -13.40
CA LYS A 73 3.74 -8.11 -13.86
C LYS A 73 5.23 -8.33 -14.19
N LYS A 74 5.83 -7.38 -14.92
CA LYS A 74 7.25 -7.47 -15.27
C LYS A 74 8.16 -7.34 -14.05
N PHE A 75 7.81 -6.49 -13.09
CA PHE A 75 8.63 -6.28 -11.89
C PHE A 75 8.71 -7.54 -11.02
N TYR A 76 7.59 -8.26 -10.86
CA TYR A 76 7.52 -9.48 -10.05
C TYR A 76 7.71 -10.78 -10.84
N GLU A 77 8.10 -10.70 -12.12
CA GLU A 77 8.34 -11.86 -12.95
C GLU A 77 9.38 -12.79 -12.32
N GLY A 78 9.03 -14.06 -12.13
CA GLY A 78 9.90 -15.07 -11.51
C GLY A 78 10.02 -14.99 -9.98
N ALA A 79 9.42 -13.98 -9.32
CA ALA A 79 9.36 -13.93 -7.87
C ALA A 79 8.21 -14.80 -7.31
N PRO A 80 8.29 -15.28 -6.05
CA PRO A 80 7.20 -16.01 -5.40
C PRO A 80 6.05 -15.07 -5.00
N CYS A 81 5.50 -14.36 -6.00
CA CYS A 81 4.44 -13.37 -5.90
C CYS A 81 3.25 -13.80 -6.75
N ASP A 82 2.13 -14.14 -6.11
CA ASP A 82 0.89 -14.45 -6.79
C ASP A 82 0.13 -13.16 -7.11
N LEU A 83 0.03 -12.83 -8.40
CA LEU A 83 -0.66 -11.66 -8.93
C LEU A 83 -2.06 -11.99 -9.46
N SER A 84 -2.57 -13.20 -9.25
CA SER A 84 -3.88 -13.64 -9.76
C SER A 84 -5.05 -12.88 -9.15
N GLY A 85 -4.85 -12.19 -8.02
CA GLY A 85 -5.82 -11.30 -7.41
C GLY A 85 -5.98 -9.97 -8.15
N LEU A 86 -5.01 -9.55 -8.95
CA LEU A 86 -5.03 -8.25 -9.59
C LEU A 86 -6.01 -8.22 -10.78
N HIS A 87 -6.87 -7.23 -10.80
CA HIS A 87 -7.81 -6.97 -11.88
C HIS A 87 -7.29 -5.88 -12.82
N LEU A 88 -7.40 -6.09 -14.15
CA LEU A 88 -7.11 -5.07 -15.15
C LEU A 88 -8.39 -4.30 -15.49
N ASP A 89 -8.39 -2.99 -15.26
CA ASP A 89 -9.40 -2.06 -15.76
C ASP A 89 -8.85 -1.34 -17.00
N GLU A 90 -9.33 -1.70 -18.17
CA GLU A 90 -8.89 -1.10 -19.44
C GLU A 90 -9.40 0.34 -19.66
N THR A 91 -10.30 0.83 -18.82
CA THR A 91 -10.77 2.22 -18.85
C THR A 91 -9.92 3.17 -18.03
N PHE A 92 -8.92 2.63 -17.34
CA PHE A 92 -8.06 3.31 -16.40
C PHE A 92 -6.58 3.16 -16.80
N ASP A 93 -5.76 4.19 -16.66
CA ASP A 93 -4.33 4.10 -16.96
C ASP A 93 -3.54 3.43 -15.85
N GLY A 94 -4.06 3.47 -14.65
CA GLY A 94 -3.43 2.99 -13.44
C GLY A 94 -3.08 4.15 -12.49
N LEU A 95 -2.89 3.83 -11.23
CA LEU A 95 -2.51 4.80 -10.23
C LEU A 95 -0.99 4.93 -10.18
N GLU A 96 -0.50 6.16 -10.31
CA GLU A 96 0.93 6.49 -10.20
C GLU A 96 1.13 7.63 -9.22
N ASP A 97 2.27 7.64 -8.55
CA ASP A 97 2.76 8.79 -7.82
C ASP A 97 4.19 9.16 -8.22
N ASN A 98 4.57 10.39 -7.89
CA ASN A 98 5.91 10.90 -8.06
C ASN A 98 6.45 11.32 -6.70
N VAL A 99 7.61 10.80 -6.33
CA VAL A 99 8.24 11.08 -5.03
C VAL A 99 9.57 11.81 -5.26
N LEU A 100 9.64 13.05 -4.82
CA LEU A 100 10.89 13.79 -4.77
C LEU A 100 11.62 13.45 -3.46
N VAL A 101 12.88 13.03 -3.58
CA VAL A 101 13.74 12.69 -2.44
C VAL A 101 14.90 13.67 -2.41
N ALA A 102 14.99 14.44 -1.33
CA ALA A 102 16.06 15.43 -1.08
C ALA A 102 16.66 15.17 0.31
N GLY A 103 17.96 14.89 0.36
CA GLY A 103 18.62 14.52 1.63
C GLY A 103 17.92 13.35 2.31
N ASN A 104 17.40 13.57 3.53
CA ASN A 104 16.69 12.58 4.33
C ASN A 104 15.15 12.75 4.31
N THR A 105 14.63 13.55 3.38
CA THR A 105 13.20 13.83 3.26
C THR A 105 12.63 13.30 1.95
N ARG A 106 11.34 13.02 1.95
CA ARG A 106 10.58 12.66 0.75
C ARG A 106 9.30 13.49 0.67
N THR A 107 8.91 13.88 -0.53
CA THR A 107 7.67 14.59 -0.79
C THR A 107 6.92 13.85 -1.91
N PRO A 108 5.83 13.14 -1.57
CA PRO A 108 5.01 12.44 -2.56
C PRO A 108 4.02 13.39 -3.24
N PHE A 109 3.77 13.17 -4.53
CA PHE A 109 2.76 13.82 -5.35
C PHE A 109 1.94 12.75 -6.04
N GLY A 110 0.64 12.70 -5.77
CA GLY A 110 -0.26 11.69 -6.33
C GLY A 110 -1.70 12.18 -6.41
N GLU A 111 -2.56 11.37 -7.00
CA GLU A 111 -4.00 11.66 -7.14
C GLU A 111 -4.86 10.83 -6.16
N PHE A 112 -4.35 10.54 -4.95
CA PHE A 112 -5.01 9.66 -3.98
C PHE A 112 -6.40 10.16 -3.58
N ARG A 113 -6.55 11.47 -3.31
CA ARG A 113 -7.85 12.04 -2.94
C ARG A 113 -8.88 11.82 -4.05
N LYS A 114 -8.50 12.04 -5.31
CA LYS A 114 -9.34 11.81 -6.47
C LYS A 114 -9.71 10.33 -6.60
N PHE A 115 -8.74 9.43 -6.42
CA PHE A 115 -8.94 7.99 -6.49
C PHE A 115 -9.98 7.51 -5.46
N TYR A 116 -9.84 7.91 -4.20
CA TYR A 116 -10.77 7.51 -3.14
C TYR A 116 -12.13 8.21 -3.18
N SER A 117 -12.22 9.41 -3.77
CA SER A 117 -13.48 10.14 -3.94
C SER A 117 -14.22 9.80 -5.21
N ASP A 118 -13.64 9.01 -6.11
CA ASP A 118 -14.32 8.55 -7.34
C ASP A 118 -15.49 7.64 -6.94
N PRO A 119 -16.73 7.92 -7.43
CA PRO A 119 -17.88 7.05 -7.20
C PRO A 119 -17.70 5.64 -7.80
N VAL A 120 -16.81 5.48 -8.76
CA VAL A 120 -16.41 4.17 -9.30
C VAL A 120 -15.22 3.66 -8.51
N HIS A 121 -15.48 2.78 -7.54
CA HIS A 121 -14.44 2.14 -6.78
C HIS A 121 -13.59 1.23 -7.68
N ARG A 122 -12.26 1.40 -7.62
CA ARG A 122 -11.31 0.63 -8.43
C ARG A 122 -10.44 -0.28 -7.57
N TRP A 123 -11.10 -1.14 -6.79
CA TRP A 123 -10.46 -2.21 -6.02
C TRP A 123 -11.39 -3.41 -5.89
N ASN A 124 -10.81 -4.59 -5.67
CA ASN A 124 -11.56 -5.80 -5.39
C ASN A 124 -12.11 -5.79 -3.96
N ALA A 125 -13.26 -6.42 -3.75
CA ALA A 125 -13.64 -6.87 -2.42
C ALA A 125 -12.69 -7.98 -1.94
N PRO A 126 -12.39 -8.06 -0.62
CA PRO A 126 -11.52 -9.10 -0.08
C PRO A 126 -12.13 -10.49 -0.23
N LYS A 127 -11.27 -11.51 -0.43
CA LYS A 127 -11.69 -12.90 -0.66
C LYS A 127 -11.29 -13.78 0.50
N ALA A 128 -12.27 -14.48 1.06
CA ALA A 128 -12.09 -15.38 2.20
C ALA A 128 -11.07 -16.50 1.91
N GLU A 129 -11.09 -17.07 0.70
CA GLU A 129 -10.16 -18.12 0.29
C GLU A 129 -8.70 -17.64 0.24
N ASP A 130 -8.46 -16.38 -0.09
CA ASP A 130 -7.12 -15.79 -0.14
C ASP A 130 -6.57 -15.56 1.28
N ILE A 131 -7.41 -15.05 2.17
CA ILE A 131 -7.08 -14.91 3.60
C ILE A 131 -6.81 -16.30 4.21
N ALA A 132 -7.66 -17.28 3.94
CA ALA A 132 -7.49 -18.65 4.45
C ALA A 132 -6.18 -19.29 3.96
N GLY A 133 -5.74 -18.99 2.73
CA GLY A 133 -4.51 -19.48 2.12
C GLY A 133 -3.24 -18.88 2.71
N ALA A 134 -3.30 -17.76 3.44
CA ALA A 134 -2.17 -17.07 4.02
C ALA A 134 -1.90 -17.47 5.48
N LYS A 135 -0.66 -17.28 5.94
CA LYS A 135 -0.32 -17.37 7.37
C LYS A 135 -0.67 -16.08 8.11
N VAL A 136 -0.44 -14.93 7.46
CA VAL A 136 -0.67 -13.58 7.96
C VAL A 136 -1.28 -12.74 6.85
N ALA A 137 -2.14 -11.76 7.17
CA ALA A 137 -2.57 -10.76 6.21
C ALA A 137 -1.93 -9.39 6.50
N GLY A 138 -1.70 -8.60 5.44
CA GLY A 138 -1.41 -7.18 5.51
C GLY A 138 -2.59 -6.43 4.89
N ILE A 139 -3.25 -5.59 5.65
CA ILE A 139 -4.48 -4.91 5.23
C ILE A 139 -4.29 -3.40 5.33
N ASP A 140 -4.42 -2.75 4.19
CA ASP A 140 -4.45 -1.30 4.06
C ASP A 140 -5.82 -0.77 4.54
N PRO A 141 -5.90 0.26 5.38
CA PRO A 141 -7.17 0.75 5.92
C PRO A 141 -7.99 1.61 4.94
N TYR A 142 -7.45 1.94 3.77
CA TYR A 142 -8.01 2.98 2.92
C TYR A 142 -9.15 2.56 2.00
N PHE A 143 -9.50 1.27 1.94
CA PHE A 143 -10.67 0.80 1.16
C PHE A 143 -11.98 0.78 1.97
N GLY A 144 -12.05 1.56 3.03
CA GLY A 144 -13.28 1.76 3.80
C GLY A 144 -13.87 0.46 4.35
N GLU A 145 -15.14 0.19 4.00
CA GLU A 145 -15.85 -1.01 4.47
C GLU A 145 -15.21 -2.32 4.02
N ASP A 146 -14.57 -2.35 2.85
CA ASP A 146 -13.89 -3.54 2.36
C ASP A 146 -12.65 -3.88 3.19
N SER A 147 -11.90 -2.87 3.66
CA SER A 147 -10.79 -3.08 4.58
C SER A 147 -11.27 -3.62 5.95
N VAL A 148 -12.36 -3.06 6.47
CA VAL A 148 -12.99 -3.56 7.72
C VAL A 148 -13.45 -5.01 7.54
N ARG A 149 -14.09 -5.33 6.42
CA ARG A 149 -14.53 -6.69 6.11
C ARG A 149 -13.37 -7.68 6.03
N ALA A 150 -12.24 -7.28 5.42
CA ALA A 150 -11.03 -8.11 5.40
C ALA A 150 -10.51 -8.39 6.82
N ALA A 151 -10.51 -7.38 7.69
CA ALA A 151 -10.12 -7.51 9.09
C ALA A 151 -11.06 -8.46 9.88
N GLU A 152 -12.37 -8.36 9.65
CA GLU A 152 -13.37 -9.24 10.25
C GLU A 152 -13.20 -10.70 9.80
N MET A 153 -12.97 -10.93 8.50
CA MET A 153 -12.65 -12.26 7.96
C MET A 153 -11.40 -12.85 8.60
N CYS A 154 -10.34 -12.03 8.79
CA CYS A 154 -9.14 -12.46 9.49
C CYS A 154 -9.45 -12.92 10.91
N ARG A 155 -10.23 -12.14 11.68
CA ARG A 155 -10.68 -12.52 13.02
C ARG A 155 -11.47 -13.82 13.03
N GLU A 156 -12.46 -13.97 12.15
CA GLU A 156 -13.31 -15.16 12.06
C GLU A 156 -12.51 -16.43 11.76
N MET A 157 -11.45 -16.30 10.97
CA MET A 157 -10.56 -17.40 10.60
C MET A 157 -9.40 -17.60 11.57
N GLY A 158 -9.28 -16.79 12.63
CA GLY A 158 -8.14 -16.83 13.54
C GLY A 158 -6.81 -16.49 12.87
N LYS A 159 -6.83 -15.66 11.82
CA LYS A 159 -5.64 -15.21 11.10
C LYS A 159 -5.15 -13.87 11.66
N PRO A 160 -3.88 -13.75 12.08
CA PRO A 160 -3.34 -12.47 12.45
C PRO A 160 -3.21 -11.56 11.22
N TYR A 161 -3.39 -10.25 11.41
CA TYR A 161 -3.08 -9.28 10.37
C TYR A 161 -2.35 -8.05 10.91
N VAL A 162 -1.62 -7.42 10.02
CA VAL A 162 -0.91 -6.16 10.24
C VAL A 162 -1.61 -5.07 9.42
N THR A 163 -1.77 -3.89 10.00
CA THR A 163 -2.28 -2.70 9.31
C THR A 163 -1.36 -1.51 9.54
N ILE A 164 -1.62 -0.40 8.86
CA ILE A 164 -0.85 0.84 8.96
C ILE A 164 -1.81 2.03 9.12
N ASP A 165 -1.37 3.04 9.86
CA ASP A 165 -2.06 4.34 9.98
C ASP A 165 -3.57 4.21 10.24
N CYS A 166 -3.91 3.32 11.15
CA CYS A 166 -5.28 3.06 11.56
C CYS A 166 -5.57 3.74 12.89
N ALA A 167 -6.61 4.58 12.94
CA ALA A 167 -7.01 5.28 14.15
C ALA A 167 -7.37 4.29 15.26
N TYR A 168 -7.03 4.62 16.51
CA TYR A 168 -7.21 3.72 17.66
C TYR A 168 -8.68 3.33 17.92
N ASP A 169 -9.62 4.16 17.55
CA ASP A 169 -11.07 3.91 17.65
C ASP A 169 -11.63 3.10 16.46
N SER A 170 -10.82 2.88 15.42
CA SER A 170 -11.20 2.07 14.28
C SER A 170 -11.40 0.59 14.67
N PRO A 171 -12.44 -0.08 14.14
CA PRO A 171 -12.58 -1.52 14.27
C PRO A 171 -11.33 -2.28 13.81
N MET A 172 -10.68 -1.82 12.75
CA MET A 172 -9.46 -2.43 12.23
C MET A 172 -8.31 -2.39 13.24
N HIS A 173 -8.11 -1.26 13.94
CA HIS A 173 -7.07 -1.15 14.96
C HIS A 173 -7.28 -2.20 16.06
N ARG A 174 -8.51 -2.32 16.57
CA ARG A 174 -8.84 -3.25 17.67
C ARG A 174 -8.70 -4.73 17.32
N LEU A 175 -8.83 -5.06 16.04
CA LEU A 175 -8.75 -6.44 15.54
C LEU A 175 -7.35 -6.81 15.07
N SER A 176 -6.47 -5.84 14.84
CA SER A 176 -5.13 -6.06 14.32
C SER A 176 -4.20 -6.72 15.34
N ALA A 177 -3.30 -7.56 14.87
CA ALA A 177 -2.18 -8.05 15.68
C ALA A 177 -1.11 -6.98 15.86
N VAL A 178 -0.91 -6.14 14.83
CA VAL A 178 0.02 -5.00 14.83
C VAL A 178 -0.58 -3.88 14.01
N ASN A 179 -0.55 -2.65 14.53
CA ASN A 179 -0.79 -1.43 13.78
C ASN A 179 0.51 -0.62 13.74
N VAL A 180 1.03 -0.38 12.54
CA VAL A 180 2.22 0.46 12.32
C VAL A 180 1.74 1.89 12.08
N VAL A 181 2.19 2.83 12.88
CA VAL A 181 1.74 4.22 12.80
C VAL A 181 2.89 5.11 12.32
N SER A 182 2.65 5.87 11.25
CA SER A 182 3.61 6.86 10.75
C SER A 182 3.66 8.09 11.66
N ASN A 183 4.80 8.79 11.68
CA ASN A 183 4.94 10.03 12.44
C ASN A 183 3.95 11.12 11.98
N GLU A 184 3.59 11.14 10.69
CA GLU A 184 2.63 12.08 10.13
C GLU A 184 1.24 11.79 10.70
N PHE A 185 0.76 10.57 10.51
CA PHE A 185 -0.54 10.13 11.04
C PHE A 185 -0.64 10.32 12.55
N TYR A 186 0.43 10.00 13.29
CA TYR A 186 0.49 10.16 14.73
C TYR A 186 0.32 11.63 15.16
N ARG A 187 0.94 12.58 14.44
CA ARG A 187 0.80 14.02 14.72
C ARG A 187 -0.58 14.57 14.40
N GLU A 188 -1.22 14.05 13.36
CA GLU A 188 -2.51 14.53 12.87
C GLU A 188 -3.68 13.97 13.66
N HIS A 189 -3.62 12.71 14.07
CA HIS A 189 -4.76 11.98 14.63
C HIS A 189 -4.70 11.77 16.14
N TYR A 190 -3.53 11.92 16.78
CA TYR A 190 -3.40 11.75 18.23
C TYR A 190 -3.10 13.08 18.91
N LYS A 191 -3.92 13.43 19.91
CA LYS A 191 -3.65 14.58 20.78
C LYS A 191 -2.43 14.30 21.67
N GLN A 192 -1.76 15.35 22.18
CA GLN A 192 -0.57 15.21 23.00
C GLN A 192 -0.78 14.28 24.21
N GLU A 193 -1.97 14.36 24.82
CA GLU A 193 -2.35 13.57 26.01
C GLU A 193 -2.58 12.07 25.68
N GLU A 194 -2.88 11.75 24.43
CA GLU A 194 -3.08 10.37 23.94
C GLU A 194 -1.76 9.72 23.51
N ARG A 195 -0.74 10.53 23.23
CA ARG A 195 0.57 10.09 22.72
C ARG A 195 1.38 9.30 23.73
N ASP A 196 1.13 9.54 25.01
CA ASP A 196 1.83 8.86 26.10
C ASP A 196 1.20 7.49 26.45
N GLN A 197 0.13 7.09 25.72
CA GLN A 197 -0.62 5.83 25.93
C GLN A 197 -0.45 4.82 24.78
N VAL A 198 0.28 5.17 23.74
CA VAL A 198 0.54 4.32 22.54
C VAL A 198 2.03 3.81 22.55
#